data_f817c4c2b9ecdae442e7a180788d5444
#
_entry.id   f817c4c2b9ecdae442e7a180788d5444
#
_cell.length_a   1.000
_cell.length_b   1.000
_cell.length_c   1.000
_cell.angle_alpha   90.00
_cell.angle_beta   90.00
_cell.angle_gamma   90.00
#
_symmetry.space_group_name_H-M   'P 1'
#
loop_
_entity.id
_entity.type
_entity.pdbx_description
1 polymer ?
#
loop_
_entity_poly.entity_id
_entity_poly.type
_entity_poly.pdbx_seq_one_letter_code
_entity_poly.pdbx_strand_id
1 'polypeptide(L)'
;VKPLELLENCLLQRDPWSLCNKLFKRTAYYKVVYPSGAMGEDMATTIQLLARCYRMVYVPEPLYHYFYNSQSITKVITMEACIKKYEQLFENSKIVLQFMEQTGLERYMKDALVVYKHFLRTVLYPLVWKKEYYAIWNNAFPGLNRRILLSKHISIDEKIRILLTIVHLYPSKRHRAK
;
A
#
# COMPACT_ATOMS: atom_id res chain seq x y z
N VAL A 1 4.82 21.06 -5.42
CA VAL A 1 4.38 19.70 -5.74
C VAL A 1 2.91 19.74 -6.12
N LYS A 2 2.51 19.06 -7.19
CA LYS A 2 1.11 18.96 -7.59
C LYS A 2 0.42 17.85 -6.77
N PRO A 3 -0.84 18.01 -6.35
CA PRO A 3 -1.53 16.97 -5.57
C PRO A 3 -1.55 15.59 -6.23
N LEU A 4 -1.73 15.51 -7.54
CA LEU A 4 -1.70 14.24 -8.29
C LEU A 4 -0.31 13.62 -8.36
N GLU A 5 0.76 14.43 -8.37
CA GLU A 5 2.14 13.94 -8.28
C GLU A 5 2.42 13.32 -6.91
N LEU A 6 1.96 13.95 -5.82
CA LEU A 6 2.04 13.37 -4.48
C LEU A 6 1.23 12.07 -4.39
N LEU A 7 0.03 12.03 -5.00
CA LEU A 7 -0.79 10.84 -5.04
C LEU A 7 -0.05 9.68 -5.75
N GLU A 8 0.55 9.95 -6.91
CA GLU A 8 1.36 8.96 -7.63
C GLU A 8 2.54 8.48 -6.80
N ASN A 9 3.25 9.39 -6.13
CA ASN A 9 4.35 9.05 -5.24
C ASN A 9 3.88 8.19 -4.05
N CYS A 10 2.72 8.46 -3.48
CA CYS A 10 2.13 7.60 -2.46
C CYS A 10 1.86 6.18 -3.00
N LEU A 11 1.28 6.03 -4.20
CA LEU A 11 1.09 4.73 -4.84
C LEU A 11 2.42 4.00 -5.11
N LEU A 12 3.47 4.75 -5.47
CA LEU A 12 4.84 4.26 -5.67
C LEU A 12 5.58 3.96 -4.36
N GLN A 13 4.97 4.18 -3.19
CA GLN A 13 5.58 4.04 -1.86
C GLN A 13 6.81 4.95 -1.65
N ARG A 14 6.87 6.10 -2.31
CA ARG A 14 7.92 7.11 -2.18
C ARG A 14 7.60 8.16 -1.14
N ASP A 15 6.32 8.48 -1.00
CA ASP A 15 5.78 9.41 -0.02
C ASP A 15 4.80 8.70 0.93
N PRO A 16 4.75 9.11 2.22
CA PRO A 16 3.86 8.47 3.18
C PRO A 16 2.39 8.80 2.94
N TRP A 17 1.54 7.80 3.09
CA TRP A 17 0.08 7.96 3.06
C TRP A 17 -0.50 8.72 4.25
N SER A 18 0.29 8.84 5.31
CA SER A 18 -0.13 9.35 6.61
C SER A 18 -0.97 10.64 6.51
N LEU A 19 -2.11 10.65 7.18
CA LEU A 19 -2.98 11.82 7.31
C LEU A 19 -2.48 12.80 8.38
N CYS A 20 -1.76 12.29 9.40
CA CYS A 20 -1.35 13.10 10.55
C CYS A 20 -0.35 14.22 10.23
N ASN A 21 0.36 14.14 9.10
CA ASN A 21 1.27 15.17 8.61
C ASN A 21 0.68 16.03 7.48
N LYS A 22 -0.62 15.99 7.28
CA LYS A 22 -1.32 16.74 6.21
C LYS A 22 -2.53 17.47 6.76
N LEU A 23 -2.74 18.70 6.29
CA LEU A 23 -3.93 19.47 6.56
C LEU A 23 -4.73 19.65 5.28
N PHE A 24 -6.00 19.29 5.34
CA PHE A 24 -6.93 19.45 4.23
C PHE A 24 -8.04 20.41 4.60
N LYS A 25 -8.51 21.19 3.62
CA LYS A 25 -9.73 21.98 3.81
C LYS A 25 -10.89 21.05 4.14
N ARG A 26 -11.75 21.44 5.09
CA ARG A 26 -12.93 20.65 5.48
C ARG A 26 -13.80 20.23 4.28
N THR A 27 -13.90 21.08 3.27
CA THR A 27 -14.67 20.81 2.05
C THR A 27 -14.12 19.65 1.22
N ALA A 28 -12.84 19.29 1.34
CA ALA A 28 -12.25 18.15 0.64
C ALA A 28 -12.79 16.80 1.16
N TYR A 29 -13.29 16.77 2.39
CA TYR A 29 -13.87 15.57 3.02
C TYR A 29 -15.29 15.27 2.55
N TYR A 30 -15.92 16.15 1.78
CA TYR A 30 -17.26 15.90 1.26
C TYR A 30 -17.26 14.69 0.32
N LYS A 31 -18.18 13.74 0.56
CA LYS A 31 -18.28 12.48 -0.18
C LYS A 31 -17.03 11.58 -0.13
N VAL A 32 -16.21 11.70 0.90
CA VAL A 32 -15.15 10.71 1.16
C VAL A 32 -15.79 9.43 1.66
N VAL A 33 -15.45 8.32 1.04
CA VAL A 33 -15.80 6.97 1.52
C VAL A 33 -14.77 6.61 2.59
N TYR A 34 -15.23 6.48 3.83
CA TYR A 34 -14.35 6.15 4.94
C TYR A 34 -14.11 4.65 5.02
N PRO A 35 -12.86 4.24 5.24
CA PRO A 35 -12.49 2.84 5.39
C PRO A 35 -12.98 2.26 6.71
N SER A 36 -13.08 0.93 6.75
CA SER A 36 -13.29 0.16 7.96
C SER A 36 -11.97 -0.44 8.45
N GLY A 37 -11.77 -0.51 9.78
CA GLY A 37 -10.58 -1.12 10.37
C GLY A 37 -9.36 -0.17 10.40
N ALA A 38 -8.29 -0.65 11.04
CA ALA A 38 -7.15 0.16 11.46
C ALA A 38 -5.94 0.07 10.51
N MET A 39 -6.02 -0.69 9.41
CA MET A 39 -4.92 -0.84 8.46
C MET A 39 -5.35 -0.39 7.06
N GLY A 40 -4.59 0.54 6.48
CA GLY A 40 -4.87 1.08 5.15
C GLY A 40 -5.93 2.19 5.12
N GLU A 41 -6.39 2.66 6.28
CA GLU A 41 -7.32 3.77 6.42
C GLU A 41 -6.74 5.07 5.88
N ASP A 42 -5.47 5.33 6.16
CA ASP A 42 -4.72 6.47 5.63
C ASP A 42 -4.66 6.42 4.10
N MET A 43 -4.38 5.26 3.52
CA MET A 43 -4.32 5.09 2.06
C MET A 43 -5.67 5.39 1.41
N ALA A 44 -6.73 4.75 1.92
CA ALA A 44 -8.08 4.90 1.36
C ALA A 44 -8.60 6.34 1.47
N THR A 45 -8.26 7.05 2.54
CA THR A 45 -8.70 8.43 2.75
C THR A 45 -7.83 9.42 1.97
N THR A 46 -6.49 9.29 2.06
CA THR A 46 -5.54 10.25 1.45
C THR A 46 -5.69 10.31 -0.07
N ILE A 47 -5.90 9.18 -0.74
CA ILE A 47 -6.08 9.17 -2.21
C ILE A 47 -7.28 10.00 -2.65
N GLN A 48 -8.39 9.88 -1.95
CA GLN A 48 -9.60 10.61 -2.26
C GLN A 48 -9.45 12.12 -2.02
N LEU A 49 -8.72 12.49 -0.95
CA LEU A 49 -8.46 13.88 -0.61
C LEU A 49 -7.50 14.53 -1.61
N LEU A 50 -6.38 13.88 -1.92
CA LEU A 50 -5.38 14.41 -2.88
C LEU A 50 -5.97 14.59 -4.28
N ALA A 51 -6.78 13.66 -4.76
CA ALA A 51 -7.43 13.76 -6.07
C ALA A 51 -8.43 14.94 -6.16
N ARG A 52 -8.94 15.44 -5.03
CA ARG A 52 -9.85 16.60 -4.96
C ARG A 52 -9.14 17.94 -4.73
N CYS A 53 -7.84 17.91 -4.48
CA CYS A 53 -7.06 19.12 -4.26
C CYS A 53 -6.57 19.71 -5.58
N TYR A 54 -6.75 21.02 -5.76
CA TYR A 54 -6.19 21.76 -6.90
C TYR A 54 -4.76 22.28 -6.64
N ARG A 55 -4.45 22.56 -5.37
CA ARG A 55 -3.17 23.13 -4.95
C ARG A 55 -2.75 22.57 -3.60
N MET A 56 -1.45 22.39 -3.47
CA MET A 56 -0.80 21.95 -2.25
C MET A 56 0.38 22.88 -1.93
N VAL A 57 0.62 23.12 -0.64
CA VAL A 57 1.78 23.85 -0.13
C VAL A 57 2.56 22.91 0.77
N TYR A 58 3.87 22.86 0.58
CA TYR A 58 4.78 22.17 1.48
C TYR A 58 5.19 23.12 2.60
N VAL A 59 5.11 22.65 3.85
CA VAL A 59 5.54 23.34 5.05
C VAL A 59 6.79 22.62 5.55
N PRO A 60 7.99 23.26 5.50
CA PRO A 60 9.25 22.60 5.80
C PRO A 60 9.49 22.37 7.30
N GLU A 61 8.73 23.04 8.15
CA GLU A 61 8.86 22.94 9.61
C GLU A 61 8.36 21.58 10.10
N PRO A 62 9.08 20.91 11.02
CA PRO A 62 8.67 19.62 11.59
C PRO A 62 7.58 19.79 12.66
N LEU A 63 6.35 20.06 12.22
CA LEU A 63 5.21 20.36 13.10
C LEU A 63 4.54 19.11 13.69
N TYR A 64 4.87 17.92 13.20
CA TYR A 64 4.32 16.65 13.70
C TYR A 64 5.41 15.77 14.28
N HIS A 65 5.28 15.39 15.55
CA HIS A 65 6.21 14.53 16.27
C HIS A 65 5.69 13.08 16.30
N TYR A 66 6.38 12.19 15.62
CA TYR A 66 6.04 10.77 15.60
C TYR A 66 6.83 10.01 16.67
N PHE A 67 6.16 9.63 17.76
CA PHE A 67 6.79 8.87 18.84
C PHE A 67 6.92 7.38 18.49
N TYR A 68 8.07 6.83 18.84
CA TYR A 68 8.28 5.40 18.70
C TYR A 68 7.40 4.62 19.69
N ASN A 69 6.59 3.69 19.17
CA ASN A 69 5.81 2.75 19.96
C ASN A 69 6.14 1.32 19.53
N SER A 70 6.76 0.53 20.42
CA SER A 70 7.10 -0.88 20.16
C SER A 70 5.85 -1.78 20.03
N GLN A 71 4.74 -1.38 20.64
CA GLN A 71 3.46 -2.10 20.59
C GLN A 71 2.58 -1.67 19.41
N SER A 72 3.10 -0.85 18.49
CA SER A 72 2.35 -0.45 17.29
C SER A 72 1.90 -1.67 16.49
N ILE A 73 0.64 -1.67 16.07
CA ILE A 73 0.04 -2.73 15.23
C ILE A 73 0.85 -3.01 13.95
N THR A 74 1.59 -2.02 13.46
CA THR A 74 2.44 -2.15 12.27
C THR A 74 3.70 -3.00 12.53
N LYS A 75 4.13 -3.14 13.79
CA LYS A 75 5.39 -3.81 14.18
C LYS A 75 5.21 -5.26 14.61
N VAL A 76 4.01 -5.66 14.99
CA VAL A 76 3.73 -7.04 15.41
C VAL A 76 3.78 -7.97 14.21
N ILE A 77 4.62 -9.02 14.28
CA ILE A 77 4.84 -10.01 13.22
C ILE A 77 4.50 -11.40 13.79
N THR A 78 3.25 -11.60 14.21
CA THR A 78 2.68 -12.93 14.42
C THR A 78 1.90 -13.35 13.17
N MET A 79 1.60 -14.64 13.06
CA MET A 79 0.80 -15.16 11.95
C MET A 79 -0.58 -14.46 11.90
N GLU A 80 -1.27 -14.40 13.02
CA GLU A 80 -2.59 -13.79 13.16
C GLU A 80 -2.53 -12.29 12.82
N ALA A 81 -1.48 -11.59 13.26
CA ALA A 81 -1.31 -10.17 12.96
C ALA A 81 -1.06 -9.94 11.47
N CYS A 82 -0.28 -10.79 10.81
CA CYS A 82 -0.03 -10.68 9.37
C CYS A 82 -1.31 -10.93 8.56
N ILE A 83 -2.12 -11.93 8.94
CA ILE A 83 -3.39 -12.23 8.29
C ILE A 83 -4.36 -11.05 8.47
N LYS A 84 -4.56 -10.60 9.70
CA LYS A 84 -5.44 -9.47 10.01
C LYS A 84 -5.02 -8.19 9.28
N LYS A 85 -3.71 -7.90 9.21
CA LYS A 85 -3.18 -6.77 8.44
C LYS A 85 -3.51 -6.90 6.97
N TYR A 86 -3.29 -8.09 6.39
CA TYR A 86 -3.59 -8.32 4.98
C TYR A 86 -5.08 -8.13 4.68
N GLU A 87 -5.96 -8.73 5.48
CA GLU A 87 -7.41 -8.62 5.31
C GLU A 87 -7.88 -7.16 5.34
N GLN A 88 -7.44 -6.39 6.34
CA GLN A 88 -7.80 -4.98 6.47
C GLN A 88 -7.23 -4.12 5.33
N LEU A 89 -5.95 -4.30 4.99
CA LEU A 89 -5.32 -3.61 3.88
C LEU A 89 -6.00 -3.92 2.55
N PHE A 90 -6.33 -5.20 2.33
CA PHE A 90 -6.99 -5.65 1.11
C PHE A 90 -8.41 -5.09 1.01
N GLU A 91 -9.17 -5.10 2.10
CA GLU A 91 -10.51 -4.53 2.14
C GLU A 91 -10.48 -3.02 1.86
N ASN A 92 -9.64 -2.27 2.55
CA ASN A 92 -9.52 -0.83 2.34
C ASN A 92 -8.92 -0.47 0.97
N SER A 93 -8.12 -1.37 0.37
CA SER A 93 -7.61 -1.17 -0.99
C SER A 93 -8.71 -1.19 -2.05
N LYS A 94 -9.84 -1.85 -1.79
CA LYS A 94 -10.99 -1.82 -2.71
C LYS A 94 -11.50 -0.39 -2.91
N ILE A 95 -11.53 0.41 -1.84
CA ILE A 95 -11.90 1.83 -1.91
C ILE A 95 -10.93 2.58 -2.83
N VAL A 96 -9.61 2.35 -2.67
CA VAL A 96 -8.58 2.97 -3.51
C VAL A 96 -8.78 2.58 -4.98
N LEU A 97 -8.88 1.28 -5.26
CA LEU A 97 -8.96 0.78 -6.64
C LEU A 97 -10.25 1.22 -7.32
N GLN A 98 -11.39 1.15 -6.64
CA GLN A 98 -12.67 1.61 -7.14
C GLN A 98 -12.67 3.13 -7.40
N PHE A 99 -12.09 3.91 -6.49
CA PHE A 99 -11.97 5.36 -6.67
C PHE A 99 -11.10 5.71 -7.89
N MET A 100 -9.96 5.02 -8.08
CA MET A 100 -9.08 5.22 -9.22
C MET A 100 -9.77 4.89 -10.55
N GLU A 101 -10.56 3.82 -10.59
CA GLU A 101 -11.37 3.42 -11.75
C GLU A 101 -12.45 4.47 -12.05
N GLN A 102 -13.29 4.82 -11.06
CA GLN A 102 -14.40 5.76 -11.21
C GLN A 102 -13.95 7.16 -11.66
N THR A 103 -12.77 7.59 -11.24
CA THR A 103 -12.20 8.89 -11.61
C THR A 103 -11.38 8.85 -12.90
N GLY A 104 -11.14 7.66 -13.48
CA GLY A 104 -10.29 7.47 -14.65
C GLY A 104 -8.80 7.64 -14.38
N LEU A 105 -8.38 7.90 -13.12
CA LEU A 105 -6.97 8.06 -12.74
C LEU A 105 -6.17 6.77 -12.93
N GLU A 106 -6.81 5.60 -12.90
CA GLU A 106 -6.18 4.33 -13.17
C GLU A 106 -5.40 4.33 -14.49
N ARG A 107 -5.94 4.98 -15.52
CA ARG A 107 -5.33 5.03 -16.87
C ARG A 107 -4.00 5.77 -16.89
N TYR A 108 -3.86 6.78 -16.05
CA TYR A 108 -2.66 7.63 -15.95
C TYR A 108 -1.61 7.07 -15.00
N MET A 109 -2.02 6.27 -14.01
CA MET A 109 -1.16 5.78 -12.91
C MET A 109 -1.01 4.25 -12.93
N LYS A 110 -1.07 3.61 -14.10
CA LYS A 110 -1.03 2.15 -14.25
C LYS A 110 0.20 1.51 -13.58
N ASP A 111 1.36 2.10 -13.78
CA ASP A 111 2.62 1.57 -13.24
C ASP A 111 2.71 1.76 -11.72
N ALA A 112 2.22 2.90 -11.21
CA ALA A 112 2.13 3.15 -9.78
C ALA A 112 1.16 2.19 -9.09
N LEU A 113 0.05 1.84 -9.74
CA LEU A 113 -0.89 0.83 -9.24
C LEU A 113 -0.29 -0.58 -9.22
N VAL A 114 0.66 -0.91 -10.10
CA VAL A 114 1.41 -2.18 -10.00
C VAL A 114 2.21 -2.22 -8.71
N VAL A 115 2.92 -1.13 -8.38
CA VAL A 115 3.69 -1.03 -7.12
C VAL A 115 2.76 -1.09 -5.91
N TYR A 116 1.66 -0.36 -5.93
CA TYR A 116 0.67 -0.36 -4.86
C TYR A 116 0.08 -1.77 -4.61
N LYS A 117 -0.39 -2.45 -5.65
CA LYS A 117 -0.92 -3.83 -5.55
C LYS A 117 0.14 -4.81 -5.04
N HIS A 118 1.39 -4.63 -5.47
CA HIS A 118 2.50 -5.41 -4.95
C HIS A 118 2.72 -5.15 -3.45
N PHE A 119 2.77 -3.89 -3.04
CA PHE A 119 2.92 -3.50 -1.64
C PHE A 119 1.87 -4.18 -0.74
N LEU A 120 0.59 -4.18 -1.12
CA LEU A 120 -0.48 -4.79 -0.34
C LEU A 120 -0.21 -6.26 0.00
N ARG A 121 0.34 -7.04 -0.93
CA ARG A 121 0.59 -8.47 -0.71
C ARG A 121 1.93 -8.78 -0.03
N THR A 122 2.85 -7.79 0.09
CA THR A 122 4.13 -8.01 0.79
C THR A 122 3.95 -8.36 2.27
N VAL A 123 2.83 -7.98 2.87
CA VAL A 123 2.45 -8.34 4.25
C VAL A 123 2.36 -9.87 4.43
N LEU A 124 2.09 -10.62 3.37
CA LEU A 124 2.03 -12.09 3.41
C LEU A 124 3.42 -12.75 3.27
N TYR A 125 4.49 -12.03 2.93
CA TYR A 125 5.83 -12.63 2.78
C TYR A 125 6.29 -13.49 3.96
N PRO A 126 6.02 -13.12 5.24
CA PRO A 126 6.35 -13.99 6.36
C PRO A 126 5.62 -15.33 6.37
N LEU A 127 4.54 -15.46 5.59
CA LEU A 127 3.62 -16.61 5.60
C LEU A 127 3.64 -17.45 4.31
N VAL A 128 4.22 -16.92 3.20
CA VAL A 128 4.15 -17.58 1.87
C VAL A 128 4.82 -18.97 1.80
N TRP A 129 5.58 -19.36 2.82
CA TRP A 129 6.13 -20.71 2.96
C TRP A 129 5.05 -21.77 3.25
N LYS A 130 3.84 -21.34 3.70
CA LYS A 130 2.66 -22.19 3.84
C LYS A 130 1.82 -22.13 2.57
N LYS A 131 1.42 -23.31 2.04
CA LYS A 131 0.72 -23.45 0.75
C LYS A 131 -0.54 -22.58 0.64
N GLU A 132 -1.31 -22.49 1.71
CA GLU A 132 -2.53 -21.69 1.78
C GLU A 132 -2.28 -20.18 1.58
N TYR A 133 -1.26 -19.61 2.25
CA TYR A 133 -0.93 -18.20 2.12
C TYR A 133 -0.18 -17.88 0.83
N TYR A 134 0.58 -18.83 0.32
CA TYR A 134 1.14 -18.70 -1.02
C TYR A 134 0.02 -18.57 -2.07
N ALA A 135 -1.02 -19.40 -1.98
CA ALA A 135 -2.16 -19.32 -2.90
C ALA A 135 -2.86 -17.95 -2.83
N ILE A 136 -3.09 -17.42 -1.62
CA ILE A 136 -3.66 -16.09 -1.42
C ILE A 136 -2.74 -15.02 -2.04
N TRP A 137 -1.44 -15.05 -1.73
CA TRP A 137 -0.45 -14.10 -2.25
C TRP A 137 -0.37 -14.12 -3.77
N ASN A 138 -0.35 -15.30 -4.38
CA ASN A 138 -0.22 -15.45 -5.83
C ASN A 138 -1.48 -15.02 -6.59
N ASN A 139 -2.65 -15.25 -6.00
CA ASN A 139 -3.94 -15.00 -6.65
C ASN A 139 -4.57 -13.65 -6.29
N ALA A 140 -3.98 -12.90 -5.35
CA ALA A 140 -4.53 -11.62 -4.88
C ALA A 140 -4.81 -10.63 -6.03
N PHE A 141 -3.93 -10.60 -7.03
CA PHE A 141 -4.08 -9.74 -8.22
C PHE A 141 -3.61 -10.52 -9.46
N PRO A 142 -4.52 -11.11 -10.25
CA PRO A 142 -4.16 -11.90 -11.42
C PRO A 142 -3.24 -11.14 -12.40
N GLY A 143 -2.20 -11.80 -12.88
CA GLY A 143 -1.22 -11.22 -13.81
C GLY A 143 -0.24 -10.21 -13.20
N LEU A 144 -0.33 -9.92 -11.89
CA LEU A 144 0.52 -8.94 -11.23
C LEU A 144 2.01 -9.32 -11.28
N ASN A 145 2.36 -10.60 -11.10
CA ASN A 145 3.76 -11.06 -11.13
C ASN A 145 4.48 -10.64 -12.42
N ARG A 146 3.85 -10.86 -13.59
CA ARG A 146 4.40 -10.44 -14.88
C ARG A 146 4.59 -8.93 -14.94
N ARG A 147 3.61 -8.14 -14.48
CA ARG A 147 3.69 -6.67 -14.49
C ARG A 147 4.80 -6.16 -13.58
N ILE A 148 5.03 -6.79 -12.43
CA ILE A 148 6.11 -6.42 -11.51
C ILE A 148 7.48 -6.65 -12.15
N LEU A 149 7.69 -7.80 -12.80
CA LEU A 149 8.96 -8.11 -13.45
C LEU A 149 9.30 -7.09 -14.55
N LEU A 150 8.29 -6.55 -15.24
CA LEU A 150 8.43 -5.54 -16.28
C LEU A 150 8.49 -4.11 -15.74
N SER A 151 8.09 -3.87 -14.49
CA SER A 151 8.03 -2.54 -13.91
C SER A 151 9.42 -1.94 -13.69
N LYS A 152 9.62 -0.68 -14.11
CA LYS A 152 10.83 0.10 -13.81
C LYS A 152 10.86 0.66 -12.39
N HIS A 153 9.75 0.61 -11.67
CA HIS A 153 9.60 1.17 -10.31
C HIS A 153 9.83 0.13 -9.21
N ILE A 154 10.04 -1.12 -9.56
CA ILE A 154 10.34 -2.22 -8.63
C ILE A 154 11.83 -2.54 -8.72
N SER A 155 12.52 -2.60 -7.57
CA SER A 155 13.95 -2.90 -7.51
C SER A 155 14.27 -4.31 -8.02
N ILE A 156 15.50 -4.51 -8.46
CA ILE A 156 15.99 -5.83 -8.92
C ILE A 156 15.91 -6.85 -7.78
N ASP A 157 16.28 -6.45 -6.56
CA ASP A 157 16.24 -7.35 -5.39
C ASP A 157 14.81 -7.82 -5.11
N GLU A 158 13.82 -6.93 -5.24
CA GLU A 158 12.42 -7.30 -5.05
C GLU A 158 11.91 -8.21 -6.18
N LYS A 159 12.33 -7.98 -7.42
CA LYS A 159 12.04 -8.90 -8.54
C LYS A 159 12.63 -10.28 -8.31
N ILE A 160 13.87 -10.38 -7.83
CA ILE A 160 14.50 -11.65 -7.46
C ILE A 160 13.72 -12.32 -6.33
N ARG A 161 13.32 -11.58 -5.29
CA ARG A 161 12.51 -12.12 -4.20
C ARG A 161 11.20 -12.73 -4.71
N ILE A 162 10.53 -12.06 -5.62
CA ILE A 162 9.29 -12.55 -6.23
C ILE A 162 9.55 -13.84 -7.03
N LEU A 163 10.60 -13.86 -7.85
CA LEU A 163 10.96 -15.07 -8.61
C LEU A 163 11.27 -16.24 -7.68
N LEU A 164 12.06 -16.02 -6.63
CA LEU A 164 12.34 -17.05 -5.61
C LEU A 164 11.05 -17.52 -4.92
N THR A 165 10.13 -16.59 -4.64
CA THR A 165 8.84 -16.95 -4.04
C THR A 165 8.00 -17.80 -4.99
N ILE A 166 7.96 -17.47 -6.28
CA ILE A 166 7.21 -18.22 -7.31
C ILE A 166 7.73 -19.65 -7.45
N VAL A 167 9.05 -19.87 -7.39
CA VAL A 167 9.65 -21.19 -7.48
C VAL A 167 9.80 -21.87 -6.11
N HIS A 168 9.12 -21.40 -5.09
CA HIS A 168 9.12 -21.92 -3.72
C HIS A 168 10.48 -21.93 -3.01
N LEU A 169 11.44 -21.15 -3.48
CA LEU A 169 12.71 -20.87 -2.81
C LEU A 169 12.56 -19.65 -1.91
N TYR A 170 11.84 -19.83 -0.80
CA TYR A 170 11.45 -18.72 0.09
C TYR A 170 12.67 -18.04 0.72
N PRO A 171 12.66 -16.69 0.81
CA PRO A 171 13.71 -15.96 1.52
C PRO A 171 13.80 -16.40 2.98
N SER A 172 15.02 -16.29 3.53
CA SER A 172 15.49 -16.91 4.77
C SER A 172 14.49 -16.94 5.93
N LYS A 173 14.65 -17.93 6.83
CA LYS A 173 13.84 -18.15 8.07
C LYS A 173 13.65 -16.92 8.97
N ARG A 174 14.51 -15.87 8.83
CA ARG A 174 14.44 -14.61 9.60
C ARG A 174 13.16 -13.80 9.39
N HIS A 175 12.45 -14.04 8.30
CA HIS A 175 11.21 -13.33 7.94
C HIS A 175 9.93 -14.17 8.09
N ARG A 176 10.05 -15.38 8.65
CA ARG A 176 8.86 -16.22 8.92
C ARG A 176 8.19 -15.76 10.20
N ALA A 177 6.88 -15.50 10.15
CA ALA A 177 6.07 -15.29 11.33
C ALA A 177 6.03 -16.59 12.17
N LYS A 178 6.16 -16.45 13.47
CA LYS A 178 5.99 -17.55 14.45
C LYS A 178 4.52 -17.85 14.66
#